data_3857aaa3d769946d631fa8607a6ec089
#
_entry.id   3857aaa3d769946d631fa8607a6ec089
#
_cell.length_a   1.000
_cell.length_b   1.000
_cell.length_c   1.000
_cell.angle_alpha   90.00
_cell.angle_beta   90.00
_cell.angle_gamma   90.00
#
_symmetry.space_group_name_H-M   'P 1'
#
loop_
_entity.id
_entity.type
_entity.pdbx_description
1 polymer ?
#
loop_
_entity_poly.entity_id
_entity_poly.type
_entity_poly.pdbx_seq_one_letter_code
_entity_poly.pdbx_strand_id
1 'polypeptide(L)'
;LGRAQGRAPKGVNGGGFYRFRVGGIQVVVLSDGQSPPGPLLPNWGANPELQEVFRRTLVEHFLDPEATRNNFNPVLLDLGEARLLVDTGRGAGSGGRLLAHLELAGYLPEDITHVFLTHGHPDHIGGLVDGEGRPVFAKAEHLMGRVDLEFWLQNPSPAVQRALVPLKERIRPVEDGEEILPGVRAVASFGHTPGHMSLEATSEGKRLFIFGDAAGHYLLSLRFPQAYLGFDMDKAQVVRTRARLFQKVSEKRSLITAYHFPWPAVGYIRREGEGYAFVPAFFEF
;
A
#
# COMPACT_ATOMS: atom_id res chain seq x y z
N LEU A 1 13.82 -13.72 -30.77
CA LEU A 1 12.77 -13.11 -31.61
C LEU A 1 12.14 -11.98 -30.81
N GLY A 2 12.58 -10.71 -31.09
CA GLY A 2 12.12 -9.53 -30.37
C GLY A 2 10.62 -9.32 -30.56
N ARG A 3 9.87 -9.27 -29.46
CA ARG A 3 8.54 -8.65 -29.47
C ARG A 3 8.71 -7.17 -29.77
N ALA A 4 8.09 -6.70 -30.81
CA ALA A 4 8.01 -5.27 -31.11
C ALA A 4 7.41 -4.58 -29.88
N GLN A 5 8.19 -3.77 -29.17
CA GLN A 5 7.68 -2.88 -28.14
C GLN A 5 6.73 -1.90 -28.84
N GLY A 6 5.43 -2.09 -28.62
CA GLY A 6 4.43 -1.14 -29.09
C GLY A 6 4.76 0.24 -28.54
N ARG A 7 4.68 1.27 -29.38
CA ARG A 7 4.84 2.66 -28.94
C ARG A 7 3.80 2.96 -27.87
N ALA A 8 4.23 3.54 -26.76
CA ALA A 8 3.29 4.03 -25.75
C ALA A 8 2.26 4.96 -26.39
N PRO A 9 0.98 4.86 -26.03
CA PRO A 9 -0.05 5.78 -26.52
C PRO A 9 0.35 7.23 -26.23
N LYS A 10 0.11 8.12 -27.16
CA LYS A 10 0.35 9.56 -26.95
C LYS A 10 -0.48 10.04 -25.77
N GLY A 11 0.14 10.82 -24.86
CA GLY A 11 -0.52 11.38 -23.68
C GLY A 11 -0.53 10.45 -22.44
N VAL A 12 0.13 9.29 -22.49
CA VAL A 12 0.35 8.43 -21.34
C VAL A 12 1.81 8.56 -20.90
N ASN A 13 2.02 8.99 -19.66
CA ASN A 13 3.36 8.99 -19.07
C ASN A 13 3.83 7.54 -18.86
N GLY A 14 5.13 7.26 -19.09
CA GLY A 14 5.73 5.94 -18.90
C GLY A 14 5.90 5.58 -17.44
N GLY A 15 6.12 4.29 -17.15
CA GLY A 15 6.49 3.79 -15.83
C GLY A 15 5.32 3.26 -15.01
N GLY A 16 4.82 2.05 -15.33
CA GLY A 16 3.85 1.33 -14.50
C GLY A 16 4.46 0.58 -13.34
N PHE A 17 5.80 0.50 -13.26
CA PHE A 17 6.51 -0.17 -12.16
C PHE A 17 7.85 0.52 -11.88
N TYR A 18 8.32 0.36 -10.63
CA TYR A 18 9.65 0.78 -10.20
C TYR A 18 10.31 -0.39 -9.45
N ARG A 19 11.54 -0.74 -9.84
CA ARG A 19 12.27 -1.90 -9.33
C ARG A 19 13.53 -1.46 -8.58
N PHE A 20 13.76 -2.06 -7.40
CA PHE A 20 14.96 -1.87 -6.59
C PHE A 20 15.27 -3.11 -5.77
N ARG A 21 16.35 -3.11 -4.99
CA ARG A 21 16.74 -4.26 -4.16
C ARG A 21 16.87 -3.89 -2.69
N VAL A 22 16.43 -4.83 -1.86
CA VAL A 22 16.66 -4.83 -0.40
C VAL A 22 17.43 -6.09 -0.05
N GLY A 23 18.77 -5.98 -0.01
CA GLY A 23 19.63 -7.15 0.04
C GLY A 23 19.39 -8.09 -1.14
N GLY A 24 19.12 -9.36 -0.87
CA GLY A 24 18.79 -10.38 -1.87
C GLY A 24 17.37 -10.27 -2.45
N ILE A 25 16.45 -9.54 -1.80
CA ILE A 25 15.06 -9.41 -2.24
C ILE A 25 14.94 -8.38 -3.37
N GLN A 26 14.35 -8.76 -4.50
CA GLN A 26 13.94 -7.80 -5.52
C GLN A 26 12.56 -7.26 -5.16
N VAL A 27 12.44 -5.94 -5.12
CA VAL A 27 11.19 -5.23 -4.81
C VAL A 27 10.70 -4.52 -6.07
N VAL A 28 9.42 -4.66 -6.37
CA VAL A 28 8.77 -3.97 -7.48
C VAL A 28 7.54 -3.24 -6.95
N VAL A 29 7.58 -1.91 -6.92
CA VAL A 29 6.37 -1.12 -6.71
C VAL A 29 5.61 -1.09 -8.03
N LEU A 30 4.33 -1.43 -7.97
CA LEU A 30 3.43 -1.46 -9.12
C LEU A 30 2.43 -0.32 -9.00
N SER A 31 2.22 0.43 -10.07
CA SER A 31 1.17 1.45 -10.08
C SER A 31 -0.16 0.81 -10.47
N ASP A 32 -1.14 0.85 -9.58
CA ASP A 32 -2.53 0.55 -9.95
C ASP A 32 -3.26 1.77 -10.52
N GLY A 33 -2.51 2.85 -10.77
CA GLY A 33 -2.98 4.13 -11.28
C GLY A 33 -3.24 5.16 -10.19
N GLN A 34 -4.06 6.15 -10.52
CA GLN A 34 -4.42 7.26 -9.62
C GLN A 34 -5.93 7.45 -9.56
N SER A 35 -6.41 8.08 -8.48
CA SER A 35 -7.78 8.59 -8.44
C SER A 35 -7.97 9.72 -9.47
N PRO A 36 -9.21 10.01 -9.90
CA PRO A 36 -9.53 11.31 -10.46
C PRO A 36 -9.07 12.45 -9.52
N PRO A 37 -8.80 13.67 -10.04
CA PRO A 37 -8.54 14.81 -9.19
C PRO A 37 -9.77 15.14 -8.35
N GLY A 38 -9.54 15.50 -7.09
CA GLY A 38 -10.62 15.83 -6.17
C GLY A 38 -10.12 16.46 -4.89
N PRO A 39 -11.03 16.93 -4.03
CA PRO A 39 -10.66 17.56 -2.77
C PRO A 39 -9.94 16.56 -1.85
N LEU A 40 -8.82 16.99 -1.30
CA LEU A 40 -8.07 16.19 -0.32
C LEU A 40 -8.70 16.24 1.07
N LEU A 41 -9.17 17.42 1.46
CA LEU A 41 -9.80 17.64 2.76
C LEU A 41 -11.33 17.50 2.67
N PRO A 42 -12.00 17.03 3.75
CA PRO A 42 -11.39 16.61 5.04
C PRO A 42 -10.88 15.16 5.05
N ASN A 43 -11.02 14.39 3.98
CA ASN A 43 -10.82 12.94 4.03
C ASN A 43 -9.37 12.52 4.36
N TRP A 44 -8.37 13.23 3.85
CA TRP A 44 -6.95 12.90 4.05
C TRP A 44 -6.31 13.65 5.23
N GLY A 45 -7.12 14.44 5.94
CA GLY A 45 -6.79 15.09 7.19
C GLY A 45 -8.10 15.51 7.84
N ALA A 46 -8.63 14.67 8.74
CA ALA A 46 -10.01 14.78 9.20
C ALA A 46 -10.17 15.43 10.58
N ASN A 47 -9.08 15.92 11.17
CA ASN A 47 -9.12 16.69 12.41
C ASN A 47 -9.84 18.02 12.18
N PRO A 48 -11.02 18.28 12.81
CA PRO A 48 -11.78 19.49 12.53
C PRO A 48 -11.01 20.78 12.91
N GLU A 49 -10.27 20.72 14.00
CA GLU A 49 -9.47 21.84 14.54
C GLU A 49 -8.23 22.19 13.71
N LEU A 50 -7.82 21.31 12.79
CA LEU A 50 -6.62 21.46 11.97
C LEU A 50 -6.88 21.77 10.49
N GLN A 51 -8.14 21.91 10.06
CA GLN A 51 -8.49 22.06 8.65
C GLN A 51 -7.78 23.22 7.97
N GLU A 52 -7.74 24.40 8.61
CA GLU A 52 -7.06 25.58 8.06
C GLU A 52 -5.53 25.40 8.05
N VAL A 53 -4.98 24.72 9.06
CA VAL A 53 -3.56 24.39 9.11
C VAL A 53 -3.19 23.41 8.01
N PHE A 54 -4.02 22.38 7.79
CA PHE A 54 -3.82 21.40 6.72
C PHE A 54 -3.89 22.08 5.34
N ARG A 55 -4.92 22.90 5.10
CA ARG A 55 -5.07 23.64 3.83
C ARG A 55 -3.85 24.50 3.54
N ARG A 56 -3.42 25.30 4.49
CA ARG A 56 -2.21 26.15 4.35
C ARG A 56 -0.98 25.30 4.08
N THR A 57 -0.78 24.21 4.83
CA THR A 57 0.36 23.31 4.64
C THR A 57 0.38 22.71 3.24
N LEU A 58 -0.78 22.29 2.70
CA LEU A 58 -0.86 21.78 1.34
C LEU A 58 -0.42 22.84 0.31
N VAL A 59 -0.95 24.05 0.41
CA VAL A 59 -0.60 25.15 -0.50
C VAL A 59 0.89 25.52 -0.42
N GLU A 60 1.45 25.60 0.78
CA GLU A 60 2.89 25.85 1.01
C GLU A 60 3.79 24.76 0.38
N HIS A 61 3.25 23.55 0.17
CA HIS A 61 3.94 22.43 -0.47
C HIS A 61 3.50 22.23 -1.93
N PHE A 62 2.93 23.27 -2.55
CA PHE A 62 2.51 23.27 -3.95
C PHE A 62 1.46 22.22 -4.30
N LEU A 63 0.64 21.80 -3.34
CA LEU A 63 -0.51 20.94 -3.56
C LEU A 63 -1.78 21.79 -3.66
N ASP A 64 -2.60 21.49 -4.66
CA ASP A 64 -3.95 22.06 -4.75
C ASP A 64 -4.90 21.22 -3.86
N PRO A 65 -5.41 21.77 -2.74
CA PRO A 65 -6.31 21.03 -1.87
C PRO A 65 -7.61 20.53 -2.53
N GLU A 66 -8.00 21.17 -3.65
CA GLU A 66 -9.24 20.86 -4.36
C GLU A 66 -9.04 19.89 -5.56
N ALA A 67 -7.81 19.69 -6.01
CA ALA A 67 -7.51 18.91 -7.21
C ALA A 67 -6.38 17.88 -7.02
N THR A 68 -6.23 17.34 -5.82
CA THR A 68 -5.23 16.31 -5.52
C THR A 68 -5.63 14.95 -6.09
N ARG A 69 -4.64 14.14 -6.45
CA ARG A 69 -4.80 12.75 -6.86
C ARG A 69 -4.12 11.83 -5.87
N ASN A 70 -4.74 10.70 -5.59
CA ASN A 70 -4.14 9.64 -4.77
C ASN A 70 -3.58 8.55 -5.66
N ASN A 71 -2.40 8.07 -5.34
CA ASN A 71 -1.78 6.91 -5.97
C ASN A 71 -2.27 5.63 -5.31
N PHE A 72 -2.15 4.52 -6.02
CA PHE A 72 -2.40 3.17 -5.52
C PHE A 72 -1.16 2.34 -5.89
N ASN A 73 -0.37 1.97 -4.89
CA ASN A 73 0.96 1.41 -5.06
C ASN A 73 1.10 0.00 -4.44
N PRO A 74 0.50 -1.07 -5.01
CA PRO A 74 0.80 -2.44 -4.63
C PRO A 74 2.30 -2.73 -4.76
N VAL A 75 2.79 -3.67 -3.95
CA VAL A 75 4.22 -4.02 -3.91
C VAL A 75 4.40 -5.52 -4.14
N LEU A 76 5.31 -5.88 -5.05
CA LEU A 76 5.75 -7.24 -5.23
C LEU A 76 7.14 -7.43 -4.60
N LEU A 77 7.28 -8.43 -3.73
CA LEU A 77 8.56 -8.93 -3.24
C LEU A 77 8.89 -10.23 -3.97
N ASP A 78 9.97 -10.23 -4.76
CA ASP A 78 10.49 -11.43 -5.40
C ASP A 78 11.71 -11.94 -4.60
N LEU A 79 11.51 -13.08 -3.92
CA LEU A 79 12.50 -13.76 -3.11
C LEU A 79 13.19 -14.91 -3.89
N GLY A 80 12.95 -15.01 -5.21
CA GLY A 80 13.42 -16.10 -6.06
C GLY A 80 12.36 -17.21 -6.20
N GLU A 81 12.26 -18.11 -5.24
CA GLU A 81 11.25 -19.19 -5.27
C GLU A 81 9.85 -18.70 -4.88
N ALA A 82 9.78 -17.72 -3.98
CA ALA A 82 8.51 -17.12 -3.56
C ALA A 82 8.35 -15.71 -4.12
N ARG A 83 7.14 -15.38 -4.57
CA ARG A 83 6.73 -14.05 -5.04
C ARG A 83 5.49 -13.62 -4.27
N LEU A 84 5.68 -12.63 -3.43
CA LEU A 84 4.64 -12.10 -2.55
C LEU A 84 4.12 -10.77 -3.10
N LEU A 85 2.88 -10.74 -3.53
CA LEU A 85 2.18 -9.51 -3.88
C LEU A 85 1.47 -8.96 -2.64
N VAL A 86 1.75 -7.71 -2.29
CA VAL A 86 1.11 -6.98 -1.19
C VAL A 86 0.04 -6.07 -1.77
N ASP A 87 -1.20 -6.38 -1.47
CA ASP A 87 -2.43 -5.79 -1.99
C ASP A 87 -2.66 -6.02 -3.50
N THR A 88 -3.91 -5.97 -3.92
CA THR A 88 -4.31 -6.34 -5.28
C THR A 88 -4.93 -5.20 -6.09
N GLY A 89 -4.86 -3.98 -5.57
CA GLY A 89 -5.39 -2.83 -6.27
C GLY A 89 -6.91 -2.76 -6.29
N ARG A 90 -7.43 -1.84 -7.11
CA ARG A 90 -8.86 -1.57 -7.28
C ARG A 90 -9.57 -2.59 -8.17
N GLY A 91 -8.80 -3.39 -8.91
CA GLY A 91 -9.29 -4.29 -9.93
C GLY A 91 -9.64 -3.60 -11.26
N ALA A 92 -9.59 -4.36 -12.35
CA ALA A 92 -9.77 -3.83 -13.71
C ALA A 92 -11.13 -3.15 -13.91
N GLY A 93 -12.20 -3.70 -13.31
CA GLY A 93 -13.55 -3.11 -13.37
C GLY A 93 -13.69 -1.74 -12.72
N SER A 94 -12.74 -1.35 -11.86
CA SER A 94 -12.66 -0.03 -11.21
C SER A 94 -11.50 0.83 -11.77
N GLY A 95 -10.99 0.48 -12.96
CA GLY A 95 -9.92 1.21 -13.63
C GLY A 95 -8.53 0.93 -13.06
N GLY A 96 -8.35 -0.14 -12.30
CA GLY A 96 -7.06 -0.62 -11.84
C GLY A 96 -6.17 -1.08 -12.99
N ARG A 97 -4.87 -0.86 -12.86
CA ARG A 97 -3.85 -1.16 -13.87
C ARG A 97 -2.82 -2.19 -13.41
N LEU A 98 -3.00 -2.74 -12.22
CA LEU A 98 -2.05 -3.66 -11.60
C LEU A 98 -1.60 -4.77 -12.55
N LEU A 99 -2.54 -5.48 -13.17
CA LEU A 99 -2.22 -6.63 -14.03
C LEU A 99 -1.39 -6.22 -15.25
N ALA A 100 -1.73 -5.10 -15.90
CA ALA A 100 -0.97 -4.59 -17.04
C ALA A 100 0.47 -4.20 -16.64
N HIS A 101 0.63 -3.59 -15.46
CA HIS A 101 1.95 -3.17 -14.97
C HIS A 101 2.75 -4.34 -14.38
N LEU A 102 2.09 -5.35 -13.84
CA LEU A 102 2.70 -6.62 -13.44
C LEU A 102 3.32 -7.32 -14.67
N GLU A 103 2.57 -7.40 -15.77
CA GLU A 103 3.06 -7.97 -17.04
C GLU A 103 4.23 -7.14 -17.62
N LEU A 104 4.14 -5.82 -17.61
CA LEU A 104 5.24 -4.94 -18.02
C LEU A 104 6.49 -5.13 -17.15
N ALA A 105 6.33 -5.45 -15.87
CA ALA A 105 7.42 -5.78 -14.97
C ALA A 105 7.98 -7.20 -15.17
N GLY A 106 7.39 -7.99 -16.08
CA GLY A 106 7.86 -9.33 -16.45
C GLY A 106 7.26 -10.46 -15.62
N TYR A 107 6.14 -10.23 -14.94
CA TYR A 107 5.42 -11.23 -14.15
C TYR A 107 3.99 -11.40 -14.64
N LEU A 108 3.48 -12.62 -14.53
CA LEU A 108 2.08 -12.94 -14.77
C LEU A 108 1.38 -13.26 -13.45
N PRO A 109 0.04 -13.20 -13.37
CA PRO A 109 -0.69 -13.59 -12.16
C PRO A 109 -0.35 -15.00 -11.65
N GLU A 110 -0.09 -15.94 -12.54
CA GLU A 110 0.29 -17.32 -12.22
C GLU A 110 1.72 -17.47 -11.67
N ASP A 111 2.57 -16.45 -11.76
CA ASP A 111 3.90 -16.41 -11.15
C ASP A 111 3.83 -16.03 -9.67
N ILE A 112 2.73 -15.41 -9.24
CA ILE A 112 2.53 -14.99 -7.86
C ILE A 112 2.21 -16.21 -7.00
N THR A 113 3.06 -16.44 -6.00
CA THR A 113 2.92 -17.59 -5.08
C THR A 113 2.18 -17.24 -3.81
N HIS A 114 2.21 -15.97 -3.40
CA HIS A 114 1.54 -15.47 -2.20
C HIS A 114 0.93 -14.10 -2.47
N VAL A 115 -0.25 -13.86 -1.92
CA VAL A 115 -0.89 -12.54 -1.87
C VAL A 115 -1.13 -12.19 -0.40
N PHE A 116 -0.60 -11.08 0.05
CA PHE A 116 -0.85 -10.55 1.38
C PHE A 116 -1.74 -9.32 1.27
N LEU A 117 -2.85 -9.33 2.00
CA LEU A 117 -3.78 -8.21 2.09
C LEU A 117 -3.51 -7.45 3.38
N THR A 118 -3.16 -6.16 3.25
CA THR A 118 -2.93 -5.31 4.41
C THR A 118 -4.20 -5.08 5.20
N HIS A 119 -5.32 -4.91 4.48
CA HIS A 119 -6.67 -4.74 5.05
C HIS A 119 -7.76 -4.88 3.97
N GLY A 120 -9.03 -4.81 4.36
CA GLY A 120 -10.17 -5.12 3.49
C GLY A 120 -10.82 -3.92 2.77
N HIS A 121 -10.16 -2.79 2.59
CA HIS A 121 -10.72 -1.71 1.78
C HIS A 121 -10.72 -2.03 0.29
N PRO A 122 -11.67 -1.44 -0.49
CA PRO A 122 -11.92 -1.81 -1.89
C PRO A 122 -10.71 -1.67 -2.82
N ASP A 123 -9.87 -0.69 -2.59
CA ASP A 123 -8.68 -0.40 -3.39
C ASP A 123 -7.47 -1.30 -3.06
N HIS A 124 -7.59 -2.16 -2.04
CA HIS A 124 -6.59 -3.17 -1.68
C HIS A 124 -7.01 -4.58 -2.08
N ILE A 125 -8.31 -4.88 -2.02
CA ILE A 125 -8.85 -6.21 -2.31
C ILE A 125 -9.55 -6.32 -3.68
N GLY A 126 -9.72 -5.21 -4.40
CA GLY A 126 -10.55 -5.15 -5.60
C GLY A 126 -10.07 -6.03 -6.76
N GLY A 127 -8.77 -6.33 -6.82
CA GLY A 127 -8.16 -7.20 -7.82
C GLY A 127 -8.04 -8.68 -7.44
N LEU A 128 -8.61 -9.11 -6.31
CA LEU A 128 -8.58 -10.52 -5.89
C LEU A 128 -9.35 -11.44 -6.84
N VAL A 129 -10.44 -10.95 -7.40
CA VAL A 129 -11.29 -11.68 -8.35
C VAL A 129 -11.49 -10.88 -9.63
N ASP A 130 -11.71 -11.59 -10.72
CA ASP A 130 -12.08 -11.00 -12.01
C ASP A 130 -13.57 -10.57 -12.06
N GLY A 131 -14.01 -10.10 -13.23
CA GLY A 131 -15.40 -9.69 -13.45
C GLY A 131 -16.43 -10.83 -13.32
N GLU A 132 -15.99 -12.08 -13.36
CA GLU A 132 -16.81 -13.29 -13.22
C GLU A 132 -16.70 -13.91 -11.81
N GLY A 133 -15.98 -13.27 -10.89
CA GLY A 133 -15.78 -13.73 -9.52
C GLY A 133 -14.73 -14.85 -9.37
N ARG A 134 -13.91 -15.10 -10.38
CA ARG A 134 -12.83 -16.10 -10.32
C ARG A 134 -11.58 -15.50 -9.71
N PRO A 135 -10.81 -16.27 -8.90
CA PRO A 135 -9.55 -15.79 -8.35
C PRO A 135 -8.57 -15.38 -9.44
N VAL A 136 -8.06 -14.14 -9.39
CA VAL A 136 -7.04 -13.65 -10.34
C VAL A 136 -5.69 -14.33 -10.07
N PHE A 137 -5.31 -14.46 -8.81
CA PHE A 137 -4.08 -15.12 -8.39
C PHE A 137 -4.37 -16.55 -7.91
N ALA A 138 -4.88 -17.38 -8.82
CA ALA A 138 -5.46 -18.69 -8.51
C ALA A 138 -4.46 -19.67 -7.87
N LYS A 139 -3.15 -19.54 -8.18
CA LYS A 139 -2.08 -20.40 -7.64
C LYS A 139 -1.49 -19.90 -6.33
N ALA A 140 -1.82 -18.66 -5.93
CA ALA A 140 -1.26 -18.04 -4.74
C ALA A 140 -1.94 -18.54 -3.45
N GLU A 141 -1.17 -18.67 -2.39
CA GLU A 141 -1.67 -18.65 -1.01
C GLU A 141 -2.10 -17.21 -0.68
N HIS A 142 -3.31 -17.05 -0.17
CA HIS A 142 -3.83 -15.74 0.21
C HIS A 142 -3.70 -15.58 1.74
N LEU A 143 -3.20 -14.42 2.17
CA LEU A 143 -2.85 -14.11 3.55
C LEU A 143 -3.51 -12.80 3.96
N MET A 144 -4.04 -12.73 5.17
CA MET A 144 -4.59 -11.51 5.75
C MET A 144 -4.50 -11.55 7.27
N GLY A 145 -4.32 -10.40 7.92
CA GLY A 145 -4.35 -10.33 9.38
C GLY A 145 -5.66 -10.90 9.92
N ARG A 146 -5.58 -11.80 10.95
CA ARG A 146 -6.75 -12.49 11.51
C ARG A 146 -7.85 -11.52 11.93
N VAL A 147 -7.49 -10.47 12.67
CA VAL A 147 -8.46 -9.50 13.20
C VAL A 147 -9.20 -8.78 12.08
N ASP A 148 -8.50 -8.43 11.00
CA ASP A 148 -9.12 -7.73 9.86
C ASP A 148 -10.00 -8.68 9.04
N LEU A 149 -9.54 -9.91 8.81
CA LEU A 149 -10.31 -10.94 8.12
C LEU A 149 -11.63 -11.22 8.85
N GLU A 150 -11.58 -11.49 10.15
CA GLU A 150 -12.77 -11.74 10.97
C GLU A 150 -13.73 -10.56 10.98
N PHE A 151 -13.19 -9.33 11.14
CA PHE A 151 -14.00 -8.12 11.10
C PHE A 151 -14.77 -7.97 9.79
N TRP A 152 -14.07 -8.09 8.64
CA TRP A 152 -14.70 -7.89 7.33
C TRP A 152 -15.64 -9.02 6.93
N LEU A 153 -15.41 -10.25 7.38
CA LEU A 153 -16.37 -11.35 7.17
C LEU A 153 -17.64 -11.17 8.00
N GLN A 154 -17.56 -10.54 9.17
CA GLN A 154 -18.73 -10.20 10.00
C GLN A 154 -19.44 -8.91 9.52
N ASN A 155 -18.72 -7.99 8.88
CA ASN A 155 -19.23 -6.68 8.45
C ASN A 155 -18.95 -6.45 6.95
N PRO A 156 -19.48 -7.29 6.05
CA PRO A 156 -19.07 -7.27 4.65
C PRO A 156 -19.64 -6.06 3.90
N SER A 157 -18.73 -5.20 3.42
CA SER A 157 -19.05 -4.18 2.42
C SER A 157 -19.35 -4.82 1.05
N PRO A 158 -19.95 -4.10 0.08
CA PRO A 158 -20.15 -4.65 -1.27
C PRO A 158 -18.85 -5.14 -1.94
N ALA A 159 -17.72 -4.49 -1.69
CA ALA A 159 -16.42 -4.93 -2.19
C ALA A 159 -15.96 -6.22 -1.54
N VAL A 160 -16.12 -6.34 -0.22
CA VAL A 160 -15.82 -7.55 0.55
C VAL A 160 -16.68 -8.72 0.10
N GLN A 161 -18.00 -8.50 -0.09
CA GLN A 161 -18.92 -9.53 -0.60
C GLN A 161 -18.47 -10.08 -1.96
N ARG A 162 -17.98 -9.20 -2.83
CA ARG A 162 -17.54 -9.59 -4.17
C ARG A 162 -16.18 -10.25 -4.18
N ALA A 163 -15.21 -9.71 -3.43
CA ALA A 163 -13.80 -10.07 -3.58
C ALA A 163 -13.28 -11.00 -2.47
N LEU A 164 -13.67 -10.79 -1.21
CA LEU A 164 -13.10 -11.51 -0.07
C LEU A 164 -13.92 -12.74 0.30
N VAL A 165 -15.25 -12.59 0.38
CA VAL A 165 -16.16 -13.68 0.79
C VAL A 165 -16.01 -14.93 -0.08
N PRO A 166 -15.91 -14.84 -1.43
CA PRO A 166 -15.71 -16.02 -2.28
C PRO A 166 -14.40 -16.77 -1.99
N LEU A 167 -13.40 -16.09 -1.43
CA LEU A 167 -12.08 -16.65 -1.16
C LEU A 167 -11.85 -16.99 0.33
N LYS A 168 -12.83 -16.78 1.20
CA LYS A 168 -12.65 -16.87 2.66
C LYS A 168 -11.99 -18.16 3.15
N GLU A 169 -12.34 -19.31 2.54
CA GLU A 169 -11.77 -20.62 2.90
C GLU A 169 -10.34 -20.83 2.36
N ARG A 170 -9.88 -19.93 1.50
CA ARG A 170 -8.54 -19.95 0.90
C ARG A 170 -7.61 -18.92 1.52
N ILE A 171 -8.12 -18.07 2.42
CA ILE A 171 -7.33 -17.03 3.08
C ILE A 171 -6.82 -17.58 4.40
N ARG A 172 -5.51 -17.70 4.52
CA ARG A 172 -4.83 -18.03 5.77
C ARG A 172 -4.74 -16.79 6.65
N PRO A 173 -5.29 -16.82 7.86
CA PRO A 173 -5.11 -15.72 8.83
C PRO A 173 -3.67 -15.67 9.33
N VAL A 174 -3.17 -14.43 9.53
CA VAL A 174 -1.80 -14.14 9.98
C VAL A 174 -1.86 -13.38 11.29
N GLU A 175 -0.89 -13.65 12.17
CA GLU A 175 -0.76 -13.00 13.48
C GLU A 175 0.34 -11.93 13.48
N ASP A 176 0.28 -11.01 14.46
CA ASP A 176 1.36 -10.03 14.67
C ASP A 176 2.69 -10.73 14.97
N GLY A 177 3.73 -10.27 14.31
CA GLY A 177 5.09 -10.81 14.44
C GLY A 177 5.34 -12.12 13.69
N GLU A 178 4.35 -12.69 13.00
CA GLU A 178 4.52 -13.91 12.22
C GLU A 178 5.46 -13.68 11.04
N GLU A 179 6.43 -14.58 10.87
CA GLU A 179 7.27 -14.62 9.67
C GLU A 179 6.54 -15.43 8.59
N ILE A 180 5.99 -14.71 7.61
CA ILE A 180 5.15 -15.31 6.56
C ILE A 180 5.98 -15.92 5.41
N LEU A 181 7.18 -15.41 5.20
CA LEU A 181 8.21 -15.91 4.29
C LEU A 181 9.58 -15.60 4.90
N PRO A 182 10.66 -16.29 4.50
CA PRO A 182 11.99 -16.01 5.02
C PRO A 182 12.36 -14.52 4.93
N GLY A 183 12.56 -13.89 6.07
CA GLY A 183 12.88 -12.45 6.16
C GLY A 183 11.69 -11.50 5.98
N VAL A 184 10.47 -12.00 5.80
CA VAL A 184 9.25 -11.16 5.67
C VAL A 184 8.31 -11.42 6.84
N ARG A 185 8.09 -10.40 7.66
CA ARG A 185 7.33 -10.47 8.91
C ARG A 185 6.11 -9.56 8.88
N ALA A 186 4.98 -10.08 9.32
CA ALA A 186 3.76 -9.31 9.54
C ALA A 186 3.89 -8.44 10.80
N VAL A 187 3.37 -7.22 10.74
CA VAL A 187 3.44 -6.23 11.83
C VAL A 187 2.07 -5.60 12.05
N ALA A 188 1.49 -5.79 13.23
CA ALA A 188 0.23 -5.14 13.58
C ALA A 188 0.32 -3.63 13.48
N SER A 189 -0.56 -3.04 12.68
CA SER A 189 -0.66 -1.60 12.44
C SER A 189 -2.12 -1.13 12.50
N PHE A 190 -2.82 -1.59 13.53
CA PHE A 190 -4.25 -1.41 13.76
C PHE A 190 -4.66 0.07 13.85
N GLY A 191 -5.89 0.36 13.47
CA GLY A 191 -6.55 1.65 13.62
C GLY A 191 -7.13 2.20 12.32
N HIS A 192 -6.43 2.06 11.19
CA HIS A 192 -6.99 2.38 9.88
C HIS A 192 -8.19 1.45 9.60
N THR A 193 -7.99 0.17 9.75
CA THR A 193 -9.03 -0.82 10.03
C THR A 193 -8.72 -1.52 11.35
N PRO A 194 -9.66 -2.27 11.96
CA PRO A 194 -9.45 -2.93 13.25
C PRO A 194 -8.23 -3.85 13.29
N GLY A 195 -7.91 -4.50 12.18
CA GLY A 195 -6.82 -5.47 12.10
C GLY A 195 -5.81 -5.19 10.98
N HIS A 196 -5.70 -3.94 10.51
CA HIS A 196 -4.72 -3.56 9.48
C HIS A 196 -3.31 -4.06 9.82
N MET A 197 -2.63 -4.65 8.83
CA MET A 197 -1.27 -5.18 8.98
C MET A 197 -0.32 -4.52 7.98
N SER A 198 0.86 -4.17 8.46
CA SER A 198 2.03 -3.80 7.66
C SER A 198 2.97 -4.99 7.50
N LEU A 199 3.98 -4.89 6.64
CA LEU A 199 5.06 -5.88 6.53
C LEU A 199 6.43 -5.26 6.76
N GLU A 200 7.34 -6.01 7.36
CA GLU A 200 8.77 -5.69 7.44
C GLU A 200 9.56 -6.78 6.69
N ALA A 201 10.24 -6.39 5.61
CA ALA A 201 11.13 -7.27 4.86
C ALA A 201 12.58 -6.96 5.23
N THR A 202 13.36 -8.00 5.53
CA THR A 202 14.77 -7.88 5.94
C THR A 202 15.60 -8.88 5.17
N SER A 203 16.69 -8.43 4.54
CA SER A 203 17.64 -9.27 3.85
C SER A 203 19.03 -8.63 3.89
N GLU A 204 20.06 -9.40 4.21
CA GLU A 204 21.46 -8.96 4.24
C GLU A 204 21.67 -7.65 5.03
N GLY A 205 21.00 -7.54 6.18
CA GLY A 205 21.07 -6.37 7.04
C GLY A 205 20.30 -5.13 6.55
N LYS A 206 19.73 -5.15 5.36
CA LYS A 206 18.86 -4.09 4.81
C LYS A 206 17.41 -4.34 5.19
N ARG A 207 16.63 -3.26 5.31
CA ARG A 207 15.22 -3.32 5.74
C ARG A 207 14.33 -2.49 4.85
N LEU A 208 13.15 -3.03 4.54
CA LEU A 208 12.03 -2.32 3.93
C LEU A 208 10.81 -2.48 4.85
N PHE A 209 10.14 -1.38 5.12
CA PHE A 209 8.85 -1.38 5.81
C PHE A 209 7.74 -0.99 4.83
N ILE A 210 6.77 -1.87 4.65
CA ILE A 210 5.61 -1.69 3.76
C ILE A 210 4.43 -1.32 4.64
N PHE A 211 4.03 -0.04 4.60
CA PHE A 211 3.05 0.51 5.52
C PHE A 211 1.60 0.10 5.22
N GLY A 212 1.25 -0.16 3.95
CA GLY A 212 -0.14 -0.10 3.53
C GLY A 212 -0.70 1.30 3.82
N ASP A 213 -1.85 1.37 4.49
CA ASP A 213 -2.53 2.61 4.85
C ASP A 213 -2.22 3.10 6.28
N ALA A 214 -1.39 2.37 7.02
CA ALA A 214 -0.94 2.82 8.33
C ALA A 214 -0.19 4.17 8.26
N ALA A 215 0.47 4.50 7.14
CA ALA A 215 1.15 5.78 6.97
C ALA A 215 0.20 6.96 6.67
N GLY A 216 -0.93 6.71 6.03
CA GLY A 216 -1.88 7.75 5.62
C GLY A 216 -1.33 8.66 4.50
N HIS A 217 -1.44 9.98 4.67
CA HIS A 217 -0.97 10.94 3.68
C HIS A 217 0.50 11.33 3.91
N TYR A 218 1.32 11.32 2.84
CA TYR A 218 2.79 11.51 2.92
C TYR A 218 3.23 12.85 3.57
N LEU A 219 2.40 13.89 3.48
CA LEU A 219 2.69 15.19 4.08
C LEU A 219 1.94 15.35 5.41
N LEU A 220 0.60 15.28 5.40
CA LEU A 220 -0.21 15.61 6.56
C LEU A 220 -0.03 14.61 7.70
N SER A 221 -0.07 13.29 7.42
CA SER A 221 0.08 12.27 8.46
C SER A 221 1.50 12.18 9.03
N LEU A 222 2.52 12.58 8.25
CA LEU A 222 3.89 12.63 8.74
C LEU A 222 4.16 13.91 9.54
N ARG A 223 3.76 15.06 9.03
CA ARG A 223 4.06 16.35 9.65
C ARG A 223 3.29 16.57 10.94
N PHE A 224 2.07 16.05 11.03
CA PHE A 224 1.18 16.23 12.19
C PHE A 224 0.94 14.89 12.87
N PRO A 225 1.63 14.57 13.98
CA PRO A 225 1.53 13.26 14.64
C PRO A 225 0.12 12.88 15.08
N GLN A 226 -0.74 13.88 15.35
CA GLN A 226 -2.14 13.71 15.76
C GLN A 226 -3.11 13.58 14.58
N ALA A 227 -2.63 13.75 13.33
CA ALA A 227 -3.50 13.70 12.16
C ALA A 227 -4.08 12.29 11.94
N TYR A 228 -5.35 12.25 11.59
CA TYR A 228 -6.05 11.03 11.17
C TYR A 228 -6.83 11.30 9.88
N LEU A 229 -7.17 10.21 9.19
CA LEU A 229 -7.96 10.24 7.96
C LEU A 229 -9.44 10.09 8.28
N GLY A 230 -10.32 10.57 7.38
CA GLY A 230 -11.75 10.28 7.43
C GLY A 230 -12.06 8.79 7.36
N PHE A 231 -11.17 8.04 6.72
CA PHE A 231 -11.27 6.58 6.53
C PHE A 231 -10.73 5.77 7.72
N ASP A 232 -10.03 6.39 8.67
CA ASP A 232 -9.51 5.68 9.85
C ASP A 232 -10.67 5.29 10.78
N MET A 233 -10.83 3.99 11.01
CA MET A 233 -11.97 3.46 11.77
C MET A 233 -11.80 3.65 13.29
N ASP A 234 -10.56 3.55 13.81
CA ASP A 234 -10.20 3.94 15.17
C ASP A 234 -9.13 5.03 15.14
N LYS A 235 -9.59 6.28 15.23
CA LYS A 235 -8.75 7.47 15.14
C LYS A 235 -7.71 7.55 16.25
N ALA A 236 -8.06 7.17 17.46
CA ALA A 236 -7.13 7.17 18.59
C ALA A 236 -6.06 6.07 18.45
N GLN A 237 -6.46 4.88 18.02
CA GLN A 237 -5.53 3.78 17.80
C GLN A 237 -4.57 4.07 16.65
N VAL A 238 -5.06 4.60 15.51
CA VAL A 238 -4.20 4.89 14.35
C VAL A 238 -3.15 5.93 14.66
N VAL A 239 -3.46 6.95 15.46
CA VAL A 239 -2.48 7.95 15.91
C VAL A 239 -1.37 7.29 16.75
N ARG A 240 -1.73 6.43 17.69
CA ARG A 240 -0.73 5.66 18.48
C ARG A 240 0.11 4.74 17.60
N THR A 241 -0.53 4.07 16.66
CA THR A 241 0.13 3.18 15.69
C THR A 241 1.14 3.94 14.83
N ARG A 242 0.75 5.08 14.25
CA ARG A 242 1.63 5.95 13.46
C ARG A 242 2.82 6.44 14.27
N ALA A 243 2.59 6.94 15.48
CA ALA A 243 3.67 7.40 16.35
C ALA A 243 4.73 6.31 16.58
N ARG A 244 4.30 5.10 16.93
CA ARG A 244 5.18 3.93 17.13
C ARG A 244 5.93 3.54 15.87
N LEU A 245 5.23 3.43 14.74
CA LEU A 245 5.82 2.96 13.49
C LEU A 245 6.78 3.99 12.88
N PHE A 246 6.41 5.28 12.87
CA PHE A 246 7.27 6.34 12.33
C PHE A 246 8.54 6.48 13.15
N GLN A 247 8.45 6.39 14.49
CA GLN A 247 9.63 6.36 15.34
C GLN A 247 10.51 5.15 14.99
N LYS A 248 9.94 3.92 14.93
CA LYS A 248 10.67 2.70 14.61
C LYS A 248 11.45 2.81 13.30
N VAL A 249 10.78 3.22 12.21
CA VAL A 249 11.42 3.25 10.89
C VAL A 249 12.42 4.39 10.75
N SER A 250 12.18 5.53 11.40
CA SER A 250 13.08 6.67 11.41
C SER A 250 14.38 6.35 12.16
N GLU A 251 14.28 5.80 13.37
CA GLU A 251 15.45 5.41 14.18
C GLU A 251 16.30 4.32 13.49
N LYS A 252 15.64 3.34 12.89
CA LYS A 252 16.29 2.25 12.16
C LYS A 252 16.77 2.64 10.76
N ARG A 253 16.44 3.85 10.30
CA ARG A 253 16.69 4.30 8.91
C ARG A 253 16.23 3.26 7.89
N SER A 254 15.07 2.67 8.14
CA SER A 254 14.50 1.68 7.23
C SER A 254 14.02 2.36 5.96
N LEU A 255 14.28 1.74 4.81
CA LEU A 255 13.57 2.09 3.58
C LEU A 255 12.08 1.83 3.81
N ILE A 256 11.21 2.66 3.25
CA ILE A 256 9.77 2.50 3.38
C ILE A 256 9.10 2.55 2.01
N THR A 257 7.92 1.94 1.94
CA THR A 257 6.92 2.22 0.93
C THR A 257 5.54 2.30 1.58
N ALA A 258 4.66 3.14 1.02
CA ALA A 258 3.30 3.33 1.51
C ALA A 258 2.34 3.46 0.32
N TYR A 259 1.14 2.92 0.48
CA TYR A 259 0.21 2.66 -0.62
C TYR A 259 -0.22 3.92 -1.37
N HIS A 260 -0.49 5.01 -0.65
CA HIS A 260 -0.99 6.26 -1.21
C HIS A 260 0.04 7.38 -1.36
N PHE A 261 1.32 7.09 -1.08
CA PHE A 261 2.38 8.09 -1.24
C PHE A 261 2.62 8.41 -2.72
N PRO A 262 3.21 9.59 -3.01
CA PRO A 262 3.57 9.96 -4.38
C PRO A 262 4.45 8.90 -5.04
N TRP A 263 4.12 8.57 -6.29
CA TRP A 263 4.85 7.59 -7.09
C TRP A 263 6.36 7.86 -7.14
N PRO A 264 7.21 6.86 -6.99
CA PRO A 264 6.98 5.44 -6.75
C PRO A 264 6.87 5.07 -5.26
N ALA A 265 6.64 6.01 -4.37
CA ALA A 265 6.38 5.82 -2.95
C ALA A 265 7.51 5.17 -2.14
N VAL A 266 8.75 5.26 -2.61
CA VAL A 266 9.94 4.67 -1.98
C VAL A 266 10.83 5.75 -1.39
N GLY A 267 11.20 5.60 -0.13
CA GLY A 267 12.04 6.59 0.55
C GLY A 267 12.27 6.27 2.01
N TYR A 268 12.50 7.31 2.78
CA TYR A 268 12.75 7.26 4.22
C TYR A 268 11.82 8.21 4.95
N ILE A 269 11.62 7.96 6.24
CA ILE A 269 10.95 8.89 7.14
C ILE A 269 12.03 9.49 8.06
N ARG A 270 12.17 10.82 8.04
CA ARG A 270 13.11 11.57 8.88
C ARG A 270 12.35 12.40 9.90
N ARG A 271 12.82 12.39 11.13
CA ARG A 271 12.29 13.28 12.18
C ARG A 271 12.45 14.75 11.77
N GLU A 272 11.39 15.54 11.88
CA GLU A 272 11.37 16.97 11.57
C GLU A 272 10.44 17.71 12.55
N GLY A 273 11.03 18.48 13.46
CA GLY A 273 10.27 19.09 14.54
C GLY A 273 9.55 18.06 15.41
N GLU A 274 8.27 18.27 15.65
CA GLU A 274 7.42 17.31 16.39
C GLU A 274 6.93 16.14 15.55
N GLY A 275 6.99 16.28 14.22
CA GLY A 275 6.55 15.27 13.25
C GLY A 275 7.70 14.64 12.46
N TYR A 276 7.39 14.28 11.23
CA TYR A 276 8.31 13.63 10.30
C TYR A 276 8.16 14.22 8.89
N ALA A 277 9.18 14.01 8.07
CA ALA A 277 9.17 14.30 6.64
C ALA A 277 9.49 13.05 5.84
N PHE A 278 8.86 12.92 4.67
CA PHE A 278 9.22 11.92 3.68
C PHE A 278 10.44 12.40 2.88
N VAL A 279 11.44 11.55 2.81
CA VAL A 279 12.66 11.77 2.02
C VAL A 279 12.69 10.73 0.91
N PRO A 280 12.38 11.09 -0.34
CA PRO A 280 12.42 10.16 -1.45
C PRO A 280 13.78 9.49 -1.59
N ALA A 281 13.81 8.19 -1.91
CA ALA A 281 15.04 7.51 -2.27
C ALA A 281 15.53 7.97 -3.64
N PHE A 282 16.84 7.91 -3.88
CA PHE A 282 17.38 8.11 -5.21
C PHE A 282 16.93 6.98 -6.13
N PHE A 283 16.52 7.37 -7.35
CA PHE A 283 16.19 6.39 -8.39
C PHE A 283 17.47 5.78 -8.96
N GLU A 284 17.48 4.45 -9.05
CA GLU A 284 18.46 3.70 -9.83
C GLU A 284 17.79 3.28 -11.15
N PHE A 285 18.47 3.53 -12.29
CA PHE A 285 17.96 3.17 -13.62
C PHE A 285 18.73 1.97 -14.18
#